data_c1c94b9e1ad285dacc9e95680c7895b7
#
_entry.id   c1c94b9e1ad285dacc9e95680c7895b7
#
_cell.length_a   1.000
_cell.length_b   1.000
_cell.length_c   1.000
_cell.angle_alpha   90.00
_cell.angle_beta   90.00
_cell.angle_gamma   90.00
#
_symmetry.space_group_name_H-M   'P 1'
#
loop_
_entity.id
_entity.type
_entity.pdbx_description
1 polymer ?
#
loop_
_entity_poly.entity_id
_entity_poly.type
_entity_poly.pdbx_seq_one_letter_code
_entity_poly.pdbx_strand_id
1 'polypeptide(L)'
;MKAYGFIHCHSDYSLKDSTNKIEKLCLAAKEMGAKAITLTDHGVCAGHVEFLNACNAIGIKGIPGVEAYVQTDYADHAHLILLPMNYEGYQELCKAVTLSNQHMLTLGRIPSPVMNYEILESCFASGNVIASSACVNGVLSCILLHNKHILHEIDLLKRRQKKYPAPNTLEMKLLLFEIEKTSIEVEALRSEKEQTKKLAKKTYKKRLQGLASLQADSQVYIATKQKLENEMRETENAKEKLQHISAELKRKSSEVTRNKERVKKAQKSLDQWYKYESQIQEKNREIEPDGKLISMTEKELLRFQKIFKGNFYVELQYHGMEDEAYVMPILAELAYRNGVSVVATNDVHIIRPEDAEGRSYLKSLRFEKFEPVTDSDRELYLKSDTELSQKLCEIIPENIVKSAIANIRVICDKCNVDIPRVPEAQHYPVFLDEMGQRVDAPKLLRQKAYCGLKRKVSTISQKYIDRMEYELNTIIDMGYADYILIVADYVQEGKRIA
;
A
#
# COMPACT_ATOMS: atom_id res chain seq x y z
N MET A 1 -28.35 2.24 -28.70
CA MET A 1 -28.51 2.10 -27.23
C MET A 1 -28.39 3.50 -26.65
N LYS A 2 -29.23 3.87 -25.71
CA LYS A 2 -29.21 5.24 -25.15
C LYS A 2 -28.86 5.18 -23.68
N ALA A 3 -28.00 6.09 -23.23
CA ALA A 3 -27.73 6.36 -21.80
C ALA A 3 -28.14 7.82 -21.53
N TYR A 4 -28.69 8.11 -20.34
CA TYR A 4 -28.94 9.51 -19.96
C TYR A 4 -27.62 10.18 -19.54
N GLY A 5 -26.80 9.46 -18.77
CA GLY A 5 -25.52 9.95 -18.31
C GLY A 5 -24.70 8.85 -17.65
N PHE A 6 -23.46 9.16 -17.39
CA PHE A 6 -22.50 8.27 -16.74
C PHE A 6 -21.98 8.94 -15.47
N ILE A 7 -22.12 8.27 -14.33
CA ILE A 7 -21.86 8.87 -13.00
C ILE A 7 -20.50 8.48 -12.42
N HIS A 8 -19.94 7.33 -12.79
CA HIS A 8 -18.70 6.80 -12.26
C HIS A 8 -17.79 6.39 -13.41
N CYS A 9 -16.86 7.27 -13.81
CA CYS A 9 -15.99 7.06 -14.96
C CYS A 9 -14.56 7.48 -14.69
N HIS A 10 -13.63 6.66 -15.14
CA HIS A 10 -12.19 6.85 -15.01
C HIS A 10 -11.52 7.13 -16.34
N SER A 11 -10.55 8.02 -16.33
CA SER A 11 -9.64 8.26 -17.44
C SER A 11 -8.25 7.68 -17.18
N ASP A 12 -7.32 7.92 -18.11
CA ASP A 12 -5.91 7.58 -17.93
C ASP A 12 -5.19 8.40 -16.84
N TYR A 13 -5.85 9.38 -16.22
CA TYR A 13 -5.41 10.01 -14.97
C TYR A 13 -5.62 9.10 -13.74
N SER A 14 -6.45 8.07 -13.82
CA SER A 14 -6.46 6.91 -12.92
C SER A 14 -5.30 6.00 -13.27
N LEU A 15 -4.08 6.42 -12.88
CA LEU A 15 -2.81 5.85 -13.33
C LEU A 15 -2.73 4.34 -13.07
N LYS A 16 -2.35 3.60 -14.13
CA LYS A 16 -2.20 2.14 -14.11
C LYS A 16 -3.52 1.38 -13.83
N ASP A 17 -4.66 1.99 -14.08
CA ASP A 17 -5.97 1.37 -13.89
C ASP A 17 -6.92 1.56 -15.07
N SER A 18 -7.08 2.77 -15.62
CA SER A 18 -7.94 3.02 -16.80
C SER A 18 -7.14 3.30 -18.06
N THR A 19 -7.69 2.88 -19.21
CA THR A 19 -7.12 3.14 -20.55
C THR A 19 -7.84 4.27 -21.28
N ASN A 20 -8.86 4.85 -20.69
CA ASN A 20 -9.74 5.82 -21.33
C ASN A 20 -9.04 7.16 -21.52
N LYS A 21 -8.77 7.56 -22.76
CA LYS A 21 -8.42 8.94 -23.08
C LYS A 21 -9.67 9.82 -22.95
N ILE A 22 -9.54 10.96 -22.29
CA ILE A 22 -10.66 11.88 -21.96
C ILE A 22 -11.50 12.21 -23.19
N GLU A 23 -10.87 12.64 -24.29
CA GLU A 23 -11.59 13.00 -25.52
C GLU A 23 -12.39 11.82 -26.09
N LYS A 24 -11.79 10.62 -26.12
CA LYS A 24 -12.44 9.40 -26.64
C LYS A 24 -13.60 8.97 -25.74
N LEU A 25 -13.44 9.06 -24.44
CA LEU A 25 -14.45 8.74 -23.44
C LEU A 25 -15.67 9.67 -23.61
N CYS A 26 -15.44 10.99 -23.70
CA CYS A 26 -16.47 11.98 -23.89
C CYS A 26 -17.23 11.77 -25.23
N LEU A 27 -16.51 11.49 -26.33
CA LEU A 27 -17.08 11.22 -27.63
C LEU A 27 -17.95 9.96 -27.61
N ALA A 28 -17.48 8.87 -27.06
CA ALA A 28 -18.22 7.61 -26.92
C ALA A 28 -19.53 7.81 -26.12
N ALA A 29 -19.47 8.54 -25.01
CA ALA A 29 -20.66 8.90 -24.24
C ALA A 29 -21.67 9.72 -25.07
N LYS A 30 -21.20 10.69 -25.85
CA LYS A 30 -22.04 11.50 -26.75
C LYS A 30 -22.70 10.65 -27.84
N GLU A 31 -21.97 9.73 -28.45
CA GLU A 31 -22.47 8.79 -29.47
C GLU A 31 -23.57 7.89 -28.90
N MET A 32 -23.47 7.49 -27.62
CA MET A 32 -24.52 6.77 -26.90
C MET A 32 -25.74 7.65 -26.54
N GLY A 33 -25.71 8.94 -26.87
CA GLY A 33 -26.80 9.91 -26.64
C GLY A 33 -26.83 10.47 -25.21
N ALA A 34 -25.76 10.32 -24.45
CA ALA A 34 -25.70 10.85 -23.10
C ALA A 34 -25.79 12.37 -23.07
N LYS A 35 -26.49 12.88 -22.06
CA LYS A 35 -26.63 14.31 -21.79
C LYS A 35 -25.53 14.83 -20.88
N ALA A 36 -24.99 13.95 -20.01
CA ALA A 36 -23.92 14.26 -19.08
C ALA A 36 -22.97 13.08 -18.92
N ILE A 37 -21.75 13.39 -18.55
CA ILE A 37 -20.74 12.41 -18.13
C ILE A 37 -19.95 12.97 -16.94
N THR A 38 -19.56 12.12 -16.00
CA THR A 38 -18.65 12.49 -14.93
C THR A 38 -17.22 12.05 -15.24
N LEU A 39 -16.25 12.70 -14.64
CA LEU A 39 -14.89 12.22 -14.52
C LEU A 39 -14.58 12.07 -13.03
N THR A 40 -14.33 10.85 -12.57
CA THR A 40 -14.14 10.50 -11.14
C THR A 40 -12.85 9.74 -10.93
N ASP A 41 -11.75 10.27 -11.43
CA ASP A 41 -10.43 9.64 -11.28
C ASP A 41 -10.01 9.46 -9.81
N HIS A 42 -9.21 8.45 -9.52
CA HIS A 42 -8.77 8.07 -8.19
C HIS A 42 -7.96 9.17 -7.50
N GLY A 43 -8.55 9.84 -6.52
CA GLY A 43 -7.90 10.79 -5.61
C GLY A 43 -7.33 12.06 -6.24
N VAL A 44 -7.64 12.36 -7.51
CA VAL A 44 -7.05 13.49 -8.25
C VAL A 44 -8.06 14.31 -9.04
N CYS A 45 -7.78 15.60 -9.17
CA CYS A 45 -8.51 16.56 -10.01
C CYS A 45 -7.73 16.93 -11.29
N ALA A 46 -6.66 16.24 -11.61
CA ALA A 46 -5.71 16.65 -12.66
C ALA A 46 -6.30 16.70 -14.06
N GLY A 47 -7.25 15.81 -14.39
CA GLY A 47 -7.91 15.74 -15.70
C GLY A 47 -9.09 16.72 -15.89
N HIS A 48 -9.54 17.45 -14.86
CA HIS A 48 -10.81 18.18 -14.89
C HIS A 48 -10.88 19.27 -15.97
N VAL A 49 -9.81 20.04 -16.16
CA VAL A 49 -9.78 21.13 -17.16
C VAL A 49 -9.83 20.56 -18.58
N GLU A 50 -9.04 19.53 -18.87
CA GLU A 50 -9.06 18.81 -20.15
C GLU A 50 -10.43 18.21 -20.40
N PHE A 51 -11.02 17.56 -19.42
CA PHE A 51 -12.33 16.94 -19.47
C PHE A 51 -13.45 17.96 -19.78
N LEU A 52 -13.51 19.07 -19.07
CA LEU A 52 -14.51 20.10 -19.30
C LEU A 52 -14.35 20.74 -20.66
N ASN A 53 -13.13 20.96 -21.14
CA ASN A 53 -12.88 21.46 -22.49
C ASN A 53 -13.34 20.46 -23.55
N ALA A 54 -13.05 19.17 -23.39
CA ALA A 54 -13.51 18.11 -24.29
C ALA A 54 -15.04 18.01 -24.32
N CYS A 55 -15.70 18.05 -23.17
CA CYS A 55 -17.16 18.05 -23.06
C CYS A 55 -17.80 19.26 -23.75
N ASN A 56 -17.24 20.45 -23.50
CA ASN A 56 -17.75 21.70 -24.12
C ASN A 56 -17.60 21.68 -25.64
N ALA A 57 -16.47 21.18 -26.16
CA ALA A 57 -16.23 21.11 -27.62
C ALA A 57 -17.25 20.27 -28.36
N ILE A 58 -17.81 19.23 -27.74
CA ILE A 58 -18.78 18.33 -28.35
C ILE A 58 -20.24 18.58 -27.87
N GLY A 59 -20.45 19.52 -26.95
CA GLY A 59 -21.76 19.87 -26.42
C GLY A 59 -22.43 18.78 -25.61
N ILE A 60 -21.64 18.15 -24.69
CA ILE A 60 -22.11 17.27 -23.59
C ILE A 60 -21.81 17.93 -22.26
N LYS A 61 -22.65 17.72 -21.25
CA LYS A 61 -22.41 18.26 -19.92
C LYS A 61 -21.32 17.45 -19.22
N GLY A 62 -20.22 18.09 -18.87
CA GLY A 62 -19.15 17.50 -18.04
C GLY A 62 -19.40 17.78 -16.55
N ILE A 63 -19.26 16.78 -15.71
CA ILE A 63 -19.34 16.88 -14.25
C ILE A 63 -18.00 16.43 -13.67
N PRO A 64 -17.13 17.37 -13.22
CA PRO A 64 -15.85 17.04 -12.64
C PRO A 64 -16.07 16.50 -11.23
N GLY A 65 -15.61 15.29 -10.94
CA GLY A 65 -15.72 14.63 -9.65
C GLY A 65 -14.45 13.88 -9.29
N VAL A 66 -14.44 13.18 -8.17
CA VAL A 66 -13.32 12.38 -7.71
C VAL A 66 -13.84 11.10 -7.08
N GLU A 67 -13.20 9.96 -7.37
CA GLU A 67 -13.27 8.80 -6.49
C GLU A 67 -12.20 8.93 -5.42
N ALA A 68 -12.63 9.40 -4.25
CA ALA A 68 -11.75 9.63 -3.12
C ALA A 68 -11.44 8.33 -2.38
N TYR A 69 -10.23 8.21 -1.85
CA TYR A 69 -9.91 7.22 -0.84
C TYR A 69 -10.27 7.76 0.53
N VAL A 70 -10.98 6.96 1.32
CA VAL A 70 -11.50 7.36 2.63
C VAL A 70 -11.03 6.39 3.70
N GLN A 71 -10.48 6.94 4.79
CA GLN A 71 -10.25 6.20 6.01
C GLN A 71 -11.52 6.24 6.88
N THR A 72 -12.07 5.07 7.15
CA THR A 72 -13.22 4.87 8.04
C THR A 72 -12.80 4.09 9.28
N ASP A 73 -13.75 3.87 10.21
CA ASP A 73 -13.51 2.98 11.35
C ASP A 73 -13.33 1.50 10.96
N TYR A 74 -13.57 1.15 9.68
CA TYR A 74 -13.61 -0.22 9.17
C TYR A 74 -12.62 -0.50 8.03
N ALA A 75 -12.12 0.53 7.38
CA ALA A 75 -11.17 0.40 6.28
C ALA A 75 -10.29 1.64 6.18
N ASP A 76 -9.00 1.43 5.93
CA ASP A 76 -8.03 2.53 5.75
C ASP A 76 -8.10 3.17 4.34
N HIS A 77 -8.78 2.51 3.39
CA HIS A 77 -8.72 2.89 1.97
C HIS A 77 -10.00 2.50 1.23
N ALA A 78 -11.16 2.91 1.77
CA ALA A 78 -12.44 2.70 1.11
C ALA A 78 -12.67 3.77 0.03
N HIS A 79 -13.47 3.44 -0.98
CA HIS A 79 -13.79 4.34 -2.08
C HIS A 79 -15.07 5.15 -1.78
N LEU A 80 -15.07 6.42 -2.21
CA LEU A 80 -16.22 7.32 -2.12
C LEU A 80 -16.25 8.22 -3.34
N ILE A 81 -17.36 8.22 -4.08
CA ILE A 81 -17.56 9.16 -5.19
C ILE A 81 -18.03 10.51 -4.66
N LEU A 82 -17.40 11.57 -5.14
CA LEU A 82 -17.69 12.96 -4.79
C LEU A 82 -17.97 13.77 -6.05
N LEU A 83 -19.18 14.34 -6.18
CA LEU A 83 -19.65 15.12 -7.33
C LEU A 83 -20.10 16.49 -6.86
N PRO A 84 -19.40 17.57 -7.21
CA PRO A 84 -19.82 18.93 -6.88
C PRO A 84 -21.08 19.33 -7.65
N MET A 85 -22.03 19.98 -6.98
CA MET A 85 -23.26 20.47 -7.59
C MET A 85 -23.10 21.85 -8.25
N ASN A 86 -22.12 22.63 -7.79
CA ASN A 86 -21.83 23.99 -8.25
C ASN A 86 -20.35 24.32 -8.08
N TYR A 87 -19.94 25.56 -8.41
CA TYR A 87 -18.55 25.98 -8.27
C TYR A 87 -18.04 25.99 -6.82
N GLU A 88 -18.88 26.34 -5.85
CA GLU A 88 -18.54 26.31 -4.43
C GLU A 88 -18.22 24.87 -3.99
N GLY A 89 -19.07 23.90 -4.36
CA GLY A 89 -18.81 22.49 -4.11
C GLY A 89 -17.55 21.98 -4.81
N TYR A 90 -17.21 22.53 -5.99
CA TYR A 90 -15.95 22.22 -6.67
C TYR A 90 -14.72 22.74 -5.90
N GLN A 91 -14.82 23.92 -5.32
CA GLN A 91 -13.77 24.47 -4.46
C GLN A 91 -13.59 23.63 -3.17
N GLU A 92 -14.71 23.19 -2.57
CA GLU A 92 -14.71 22.28 -1.43
C GLU A 92 -14.04 20.93 -1.79
N LEU A 93 -14.37 20.38 -2.95
CA LEU A 93 -13.73 19.16 -3.46
C LEU A 93 -12.22 19.32 -3.64
N CYS A 94 -11.78 20.41 -4.29
CA CYS A 94 -10.35 20.70 -4.45
C CYS A 94 -9.63 20.87 -3.10
N LYS A 95 -10.28 21.51 -2.12
CA LYS A 95 -9.76 21.65 -0.75
C LYS A 95 -9.63 20.28 -0.08
N ALA A 96 -10.63 19.41 -0.17
CA ALA A 96 -10.60 18.07 0.41
C ALA A 96 -9.49 17.20 -0.21
N VAL A 97 -9.32 17.25 -1.54
CA VAL A 97 -8.21 16.57 -2.25
C VAL A 97 -6.85 17.12 -1.80
N THR A 98 -6.72 18.43 -1.59
CA THR A 98 -5.48 19.03 -1.07
C THR A 98 -5.16 18.53 0.33
N LEU A 99 -6.16 18.51 1.23
CA LEU A 99 -5.99 18.02 2.60
C LEU A 99 -5.69 16.52 2.64
N SER A 100 -6.29 15.71 1.77
CA SER A 100 -5.98 14.28 1.67
C SER A 100 -4.51 14.03 1.31
N ASN A 101 -3.92 14.88 0.45
CA ASN A 101 -2.49 14.81 0.11
C ASN A 101 -1.57 15.24 1.25
N GLN A 102 -2.09 15.93 2.27
CA GLN A 102 -1.38 16.21 3.53
C GLN A 102 -1.58 15.08 4.55
N HIS A 103 -2.60 14.24 4.36
CA HIS A 103 -2.92 13.09 5.18
C HIS A 103 -2.67 11.78 4.41
N MET A 104 -1.38 11.41 4.29
CA MET A 104 -0.97 10.23 3.53
C MET A 104 -0.92 8.99 4.43
N LEU A 105 -1.57 7.91 4.02
CA LEU A 105 -1.42 6.59 4.65
C LEU A 105 -0.56 5.69 3.77
N THR A 106 0.38 4.96 4.39
CA THR A 106 1.20 3.98 3.69
C THR A 106 0.50 2.62 3.69
N LEU A 107 -0.13 2.30 2.58
CA LEU A 107 -0.76 1.02 2.33
C LEU A 107 0.18 0.15 1.50
N GLY A 108 0.75 -0.86 2.15
CA GLY A 108 1.81 -1.66 1.53
C GLY A 108 3.11 -0.86 1.31
N ARG A 109 3.48 -0.58 0.05
CA ARG A 109 4.72 0.15 -0.30
C ARG A 109 4.47 1.57 -0.81
N ILE A 110 3.23 1.93 -1.10
CA ILE A 110 2.89 3.19 -1.77
C ILE A 110 2.06 4.04 -0.81
N PRO A 111 2.51 5.28 -0.48
CA PRO A 111 1.67 6.22 0.24
C PRO A 111 0.51 6.65 -0.65
N SER A 112 -0.70 6.66 -0.09
CA SER A 112 -1.93 7.07 -0.77
C SER A 112 -2.58 8.23 -0.01
N PRO A 113 -3.09 9.26 -0.71
CA PRO A 113 -3.83 10.34 -0.09
C PRO A 113 -5.19 9.82 0.35
N VAL A 114 -5.56 10.01 1.61
CA VAL A 114 -6.86 9.58 2.14
C VAL A 114 -7.58 10.72 2.86
N MET A 115 -8.89 10.75 2.73
CA MET A 115 -9.77 11.64 3.50
C MET A 115 -10.24 10.90 4.74
N ASN A 116 -10.06 11.47 5.92
CA ASN A 116 -10.68 10.99 7.14
C ASN A 116 -12.01 11.73 7.38
N TYR A 117 -12.75 11.36 8.45
CA TYR A 117 -14.02 12.01 8.76
C TYR A 117 -13.88 13.51 9.05
N GLU A 118 -12.77 13.96 9.63
CA GLU A 118 -12.53 15.38 9.91
C GLU A 118 -12.46 16.20 8.61
N ILE A 119 -11.76 15.68 7.60
CA ILE A 119 -11.70 16.29 6.25
C ILE A 119 -13.09 16.31 5.62
N LEU A 120 -13.83 15.19 5.68
CA LEU A 120 -15.15 15.09 5.09
C LEU A 120 -16.14 16.06 5.74
N GLU A 121 -16.19 16.09 7.07
CA GLU A 121 -17.09 16.94 7.85
C GLU A 121 -16.77 18.43 7.69
N SER A 122 -15.47 18.79 7.64
CA SER A 122 -15.05 20.20 7.51
C SER A 122 -15.17 20.74 6.11
N CYS A 123 -14.99 19.90 5.07
CA CYS A 123 -15.04 20.35 3.69
C CYS A 123 -16.47 20.35 3.09
N PHE A 124 -17.33 19.41 3.48
CA PHE A 124 -18.63 19.20 2.85
C PHE A 124 -19.83 19.61 3.71
N ALA A 125 -19.60 20.44 4.72
CA ALA A 125 -20.66 20.93 5.61
C ALA A 125 -21.73 21.80 4.92
N SER A 126 -21.44 22.37 3.76
CA SER A 126 -22.37 23.21 3.00
C SER A 126 -23.52 22.41 2.37
N GLY A 127 -23.26 21.14 2.01
CA GLY A 127 -24.17 20.30 1.23
C GLY A 127 -24.09 20.54 -0.28
N ASN A 128 -23.08 21.23 -0.78
CA ASN A 128 -22.85 21.50 -2.21
C ASN A 128 -22.22 20.34 -3.00
N VAL A 129 -22.01 19.19 -2.35
CA VAL A 129 -21.41 18.00 -2.96
C VAL A 129 -22.36 16.81 -2.78
N ILE A 130 -22.63 16.10 -3.88
CA ILE A 130 -23.24 14.77 -3.86
C ILE A 130 -22.15 13.76 -3.61
N ALA A 131 -22.43 12.77 -2.76
CA ALA A 131 -21.56 11.61 -2.59
C ALA A 131 -22.30 10.30 -2.89
N SER A 132 -21.58 9.26 -3.31
CA SER A 132 -22.12 7.91 -3.40
C SER A 132 -21.13 6.86 -2.85
N SER A 133 -21.71 5.72 -2.46
CA SER A 133 -20.97 4.65 -1.76
C SER A 133 -19.89 3.95 -2.59
N ALA A 134 -19.71 4.34 -3.83
CA ALA A 134 -18.77 3.76 -4.80
C ALA A 134 -18.99 2.26 -5.07
N CYS A 135 -17.92 1.55 -5.45
CA CYS A 135 -17.93 0.17 -5.92
C CYS A 135 -17.90 -0.86 -4.76
N VAL A 136 -17.52 -2.10 -5.06
CA VAL A 136 -17.31 -3.18 -4.08
C VAL A 136 -16.26 -2.84 -3.01
N ASN A 137 -15.31 -1.93 -3.32
CA ASN A 137 -14.34 -1.39 -2.37
C ASN A 137 -14.84 -0.12 -1.67
N GLY A 138 -16.11 0.23 -1.83
CA GLY A 138 -16.71 1.43 -1.28
C GLY A 138 -16.89 1.40 0.24
N VAL A 139 -17.12 2.59 0.81
CA VAL A 139 -17.21 2.84 2.26
C VAL A 139 -18.23 1.98 3.01
N LEU A 140 -19.26 1.47 2.34
CA LEU A 140 -20.27 0.58 2.94
C LEU A 140 -19.96 -0.89 2.64
N SER A 141 -19.52 -1.22 1.44
CA SER A 141 -19.19 -2.58 1.02
C SER A 141 -18.07 -3.19 1.85
N CYS A 142 -17.03 -2.39 2.20
CA CYS A 142 -15.92 -2.83 3.04
C CYS A 142 -16.37 -3.41 4.38
N ILE A 143 -17.44 -2.87 4.99
CA ILE A 143 -17.97 -3.35 6.26
C ILE A 143 -18.60 -4.72 6.09
N LEU A 144 -19.43 -4.91 5.07
CA LEU A 144 -20.10 -6.18 4.79
C LEU A 144 -19.11 -7.28 4.38
N LEU A 145 -18.00 -6.91 3.74
CA LEU A 145 -16.94 -7.82 3.31
C LEU A 145 -15.85 -8.05 4.37
N HIS A 146 -15.97 -7.44 5.55
CA HIS A 146 -14.97 -7.52 6.62
C HIS A 146 -14.55 -8.96 6.93
N ASN A 147 -15.50 -9.85 7.18
CA ASN A 147 -15.23 -11.26 7.47
C ASN A 147 -14.52 -11.97 6.30
N LYS A 148 -14.90 -11.66 5.06
CA LYS A 148 -14.28 -12.25 3.87
C LYS A 148 -12.81 -11.85 3.74
N HIS A 149 -12.49 -10.59 4.01
CA HIS A 149 -11.11 -10.09 4.03
C HIS A 149 -10.28 -10.78 5.12
N ILE A 150 -10.83 -10.90 6.34
CA ILE A 150 -10.17 -11.61 7.45
C ILE A 150 -9.92 -13.09 7.11
N LEU A 151 -10.92 -13.78 6.56
CA LEU A 151 -10.78 -15.19 6.17
C LEU A 151 -9.71 -15.37 5.08
N HIS A 152 -9.61 -14.44 4.14
CA HIS A 152 -8.55 -14.43 3.14
C HIS A 152 -7.15 -14.25 3.78
N GLU A 153 -7.01 -13.31 4.71
CA GLU A 153 -5.75 -13.12 5.46
C GLU A 153 -5.37 -14.37 6.26
N ILE A 154 -6.35 -15.01 6.91
CA ILE A 154 -6.15 -16.29 7.64
C ILE A 154 -5.65 -17.39 6.68
N ASP A 155 -6.22 -17.50 5.48
CA ASP A 155 -5.76 -18.48 4.49
C ASP A 155 -4.30 -18.20 4.06
N LEU A 156 -3.95 -16.97 3.81
CA LEU A 156 -2.57 -16.58 3.51
C LEU A 156 -1.60 -16.91 4.67
N LEU A 157 -2.00 -16.66 5.91
CA LEU A 157 -1.20 -17.01 7.09
C LEU A 157 -1.05 -18.53 7.21
N LYS A 158 -2.13 -19.30 7.01
CA LYS A 158 -2.10 -20.78 6.99
C LYS A 158 -1.18 -21.33 5.90
N ARG A 159 -1.18 -20.74 4.69
CA ARG A 159 -0.26 -21.11 3.60
C ARG A 159 1.19 -20.84 3.96
N ARG A 160 1.48 -19.73 4.66
CA ARG A 160 2.82 -19.41 5.16
C ARG A 160 3.23 -20.36 6.28
N GLN A 161 2.33 -20.66 7.22
CA GLN A 161 2.53 -21.61 8.33
C GLN A 161 2.87 -23.03 7.84
N LYS A 162 2.22 -23.49 6.75
CA LYS A 162 2.50 -24.81 6.13
C LYS A 162 3.94 -25.00 5.67
N LYS A 163 4.73 -23.93 5.48
CA LYS A 163 6.17 -24.02 5.16
C LYS A 163 7.01 -24.47 6.36
N TYR A 164 6.46 -24.44 7.55
CA TYR A 164 7.09 -24.85 8.79
C TYR A 164 6.36 -26.11 9.28
N PRO A 165 7.07 -27.21 9.59
CA PRO A 165 6.43 -28.42 10.11
C PRO A 165 5.74 -28.10 11.45
N ALA A 166 4.55 -28.64 11.62
CA ALA A 166 3.89 -28.62 12.92
C ALA A 166 4.81 -29.23 13.99
N PRO A 167 4.75 -28.73 15.23
CA PRO A 167 5.68 -29.16 16.27
C PRO A 167 5.56 -30.64 16.58
N ASN A 168 6.54 -31.42 16.16
CA ASN A 168 6.72 -32.80 16.64
C ASN A 168 7.50 -32.74 17.96
N THR A 169 6.79 -32.46 19.04
CA THR A 169 7.38 -32.37 20.39
C THR A 169 8.04 -33.66 20.83
N LEU A 170 7.59 -34.82 20.33
CA LEU A 170 8.18 -36.10 20.61
C LEU A 170 9.56 -36.25 19.96
N GLU A 171 9.70 -35.91 18.69
CA GLU A 171 10.99 -35.96 17.97
C GLU A 171 12.04 -35.05 18.62
N MET A 172 11.63 -33.86 19.03
CA MET A 172 12.52 -32.90 19.69
C MET A 172 12.97 -33.43 21.09
N LYS A 173 12.04 -34.03 21.85
CA LYS A 173 12.39 -34.71 23.14
C LYS A 173 13.35 -35.87 22.93
N LEU A 174 13.13 -36.68 21.88
CA LEU A 174 14.05 -37.79 21.54
C LEU A 174 15.44 -37.28 21.17
N LEU A 175 15.54 -36.23 20.36
CA LEU A 175 16.81 -35.60 20.00
C LEU A 175 17.57 -35.05 21.25
N LEU A 176 16.85 -34.41 22.17
CA LEU A 176 17.42 -33.90 23.41
C LEU A 176 17.93 -35.06 24.28
N PHE A 177 17.16 -36.12 24.41
CA PHE A 177 17.59 -37.33 25.14
C PHE A 177 18.84 -38.00 24.52
N GLU A 178 18.89 -38.09 23.16
CA GLU A 178 20.08 -38.59 22.46
C GLU A 178 21.32 -37.71 22.71
N ILE A 179 21.15 -36.39 22.72
CA ILE A 179 22.25 -35.44 23.04
C ILE A 179 22.77 -35.69 24.45
N GLU A 180 21.88 -35.81 25.43
CA GLU A 180 22.23 -36.03 26.81
C GLU A 180 22.99 -37.34 26.99
N LYS A 181 22.43 -38.46 26.47
CA LYS A 181 23.06 -39.80 26.48
C LYS A 181 24.46 -39.75 25.84
N THR A 182 24.56 -39.23 24.62
CA THR A 182 25.85 -39.18 23.91
C THR A 182 26.87 -38.24 24.60
N SER A 183 26.39 -37.20 25.27
CA SER A 183 27.24 -36.28 26.04
C SER A 183 27.87 -37.00 27.27
N ILE A 184 27.10 -37.84 27.96
CA ILE A 184 27.61 -38.66 29.06
C ILE A 184 28.72 -39.63 28.56
N GLU A 185 28.48 -40.29 27.41
CA GLU A 185 29.44 -41.19 26.76
C GLU A 185 30.73 -40.42 26.36
N VAL A 186 30.61 -39.19 25.86
CA VAL A 186 31.74 -38.31 25.55
C VAL A 186 32.57 -37.98 26.79
N GLU A 187 31.91 -37.71 27.93
CA GLU A 187 32.62 -37.45 29.19
C GLU A 187 33.32 -38.71 29.76
N ALA A 188 32.68 -39.87 29.67
CA ALA A 188 33.29 -41.15 30.04
C ALA A 188 34.53 -41.44 29.21
N LEU A 189 34.47 -41.26 27.89
CA LEU A 189 35.63 -41.42 26.99
C LEU A 189 36.75 -40.41 27.26
N ARG A 190 36.43 -39.19 27.64
CA ARG A 190 37.42 -38.18 28.05
C ARG A 190 38.14 -38.63 29.31
N SER A 191 37.42 -39.12 30.33
CA SER A 191 37.97 -39.63 31.57
C SER A 191 38.87 -40.84 31.31
N GLU A 192 38.42 -41.81 30.51
CA GLU A 192 39.21 -42.99 30.14
C GLU A 192 40.50 -42.60 29.39
N LYS A 193 40.43 -41.61 28.47
CA LYS A 193 41.59 -41.07 27.75
C LYS A 193 42.63 -40.50 28.71
N GLU A 194 42.20 -39.73 29.70
CA GLU A 194 43.14 -39.16 30.70
C GLU A 194 43.72 -40.21 31.62
N GLN A 195 42.93 -41.22 32.02
CA GLN A 195 43.45 -42.34 32.81
C GLN A 195 44.48 -43.16 32.02
N THR A 196 44.17 -43.46 30.74
CA THR A 196 45.11 -44.22 29.88
C THR A 196 46.41 -43.43 29.64
N LYS A 197 46.35 -42.10 29.45
CA LYS A 197 47.56 -41.25 29.36
C LYS A 197 48.40 -41.28 30.65
N LYS A 198 47.76 -41.21 31.82
CA LYS A 198 48.45 -41.25 33.09
C LYS A 198 49.15 -42.59 33.27
N LEU A 199 48.46 -43.70 32.91
CA LEU A 199 49.02 -45.03 32.95
C LEU A 199 50.22 -45.17 32.01
N ALA A 200 50.09 -44.77 30.76
CA ALA A 200 51.14 -44.78 29.76
C ALA A 200 52.40 -43.97 30.22
N LYS A 201 52.19 -42.78 30.81
CA LYS A 201 53.29 -42.01 31.40
C LYS A 201 53.97 -42.72 32.54
N LYS A 202 53.24 -43.40 33.44
CA LYS A 202 53.75 -44.15 34.54
C LYS A 202 54.64 -45.37 34.08
N THR A 203 54.09 -46.11 33.07
CA THR A 203 54.81 -47.22 32.45
C THR A 203 56.06 -46.76 31.74
N TYR A 204 56.01 -45.65 30.98
CA TYR A 204 57.19 -45.06 30.34
C TYR A 204 58.28 -44.62 31.34
N LYS A 205 57.89 -44.01 32.48
CA LYS A 205 58.82 -43.61 33.55
C LYS A 205 59.49 -44.82 34.16
N LYS A 206 58.72 -45.91 34.42
CA LYS A 206 59.33 -47.18 34.97
C LYS A 206 60.33 -47.77 33.96
N ARG A 207 60.03 -47.77 32.66
CA ARG A 207 60.90 -48.21 31.58
C ARG A 207 62.20 -47.42 31.55
N LEU A 208 62.21 -46.11 31.67
CA LEU A 208 63.37 -45.26 31.72
C LEU A 208 64.26 -45.62 32.95
N GLN A 209 63.64 -45.88 34.10
CA GLN A 209 64.38 -46.33 35.35
C GLN A 209 65.00 -47.71 35.17
N GLY A 210 64.28 -48.66 34.54
CA GLY A 210 64.79 -49.99 34.23
C GLY A 210 65.95 -49.96 33.24
N LEU A 211 65.90 -49.08 32.22
CA LEU A 211 67.02 -48.88 31.28
C LEU A 211 68.29 -48.32 31.97
N ALA A 212 68.11 -47.44 32.95
CA ALA A 212 69.18 -46.83 33.68
C ALA A 212 69.90 -47.84 34.67
N SER A 213 69.22 -48.96 35.03
CA SER A 213 69.74 -49.98 35.93
C SER A 213 70.36 -51.19 35.25
N LEU A 214 70.47 -51.17 33.90
CA LEU A 214 71.16 -52.22 33.15
C LEU A 214 72.68 -52.13 33.33
N GLN A 215 73.21 -52.78 34.37
CA GLN A 215 74.62 -53.12 34.50
C GLN A 215 74.84 -54.57 34.13
N ALA A 216 75.99 -54.89 33.63
CA ALA A 216 76.35 -56.09 32.87
C ALA A 216 76.49 -57.37 33.71
N ASP A 217 75.55 -57.78 34.51
CA ASP A 217 75.50 -59.08 35.17
C ASP A 217 74.48 -60.00 34.49
N SER A 218 74.89 -61.17 33.97
CA SER A 218 74.15 -61.95 32.96
C SER A 218 72.77 -62.47 33.37
N GLN A 219 72.55 -62.80 34.65
CA GLN A 219 71.19 -63.26 35.07
C GLN A 219 70.23 -62.12 35.36
N VAL A 220 70.69 -61.02 35.87
CA VAL A 220 69.89 -59.77 36.05
C VAL A 220 69.53 -59.14 34.71
N TYR A 221 70.46 -59.29 33.75
CA TYR A 221 70.23 -58.79 32.40
C TYR A 221 69.01 -59.45 31.69
N ILE A 222 68.89 -60.81 31.76
CA ILE A 222 67.76 -61.54 31.12
C ILE A 222 66.41 -61.18 31.77
N ALA A 223 66.33 -61.14 33.11
CA ALA A 223 65.10 -60.79 33.82
C ALA A 223 64.70 -59.35 33.57
N THR A 224 65.65 -58.44 33.50
CA THR A 224 65.43 -57.02 33.24
C THR A 224 65.03 -56.79 31.77
N LYS A 225 65.60 -57.57 30.82
CA LYS A 225 65.23 -57.55 29.40
C LYS A 225 63.78 -58.02 29.20
N GLN A 226 63.34 -59.12 29.80
CA GLN A 226 61.96 -59.60 29.73
C GLN A 226 60.98 -58.61 30.35
N LYS A 227 61.31 -57.97 31.43
CA LYS A 227 60.53 -56.93 32.06
C LYS A 227 60.39 -55.71 31.17
N LEU A 228 61.41 -55.25 30.50
CA LEU A 228 61.44 -54.14 29.54
C LEU A 228 60.64 -54.45 28.29
N GLU A 229 60.68 -55.67 27.75
CA GLU A 229 59.88 -56.12 26.62
C GLU A 229 58.40 -56.14 26.97
N ASN A 230 57.99 -56.56 28.17
CA ASN A 230 56.63 -56.49 28.65
C ASN A 230 56.15 -55.02 28.81
N GLU A 231 56.95 -54.14 29.39
CA GLU A 231 56.67 -52.73 29.52
C GLU A 231 56.57 -51.99 28.15
N MET A 232 57.37 -52.45 27.15
CA MET A 232 57.27 -52.01 25.78
C MET A 232 55.96 -52.40 25.17
N ARG A 233 55.50 -53.63 25.30
CA ARG A 233 54.24 -54.15 24.84
C ARG A 233 53.06 -53.45 25.51
N GLU A 234 53.13 -53.21 26.83
CA GLU A 234 52.08 -52.40 27.52
C GLU A 234 52.00 -50.95 27.01
N THR A 235 53.12 -50.34 26.65
CA THR A 235 53.19 -48.97 26.13
C THR A 235 52.59 -48.89 24.71
N GLU A 236 52.85 -49.90 23.85
CA GLU A 236 52.27 -49.99 22.49
C GLU A 236 50.77 -50.25 22.58
N ASN A 237 50.31 -51.17 23.43
CA ASN A 237 48.87 -51.41 23.68
C ASN A 237 48.16 -50.13 24.18
N ALA A 238 48.80 -49.37 25.09
CA ALA A 238 48.23 -48.09 25.55
C ALA A 238 48.15 -47.04 24.47
N LYS A 239 49.09 -47.01 23.51
CA LYS A 239 49.13 -46.14 22.40
C LYS A 239 47.97 -46.45 21.39
N GLU A 240 47.80 -47.73 21.06
CA GLU A 240 46.68 -48.18 20.23
C GLU A 240 45.34 -47.87 20.89
N LYS A 241 45.21 -48.14 22.20
CA LYS A 241 43.99 -47.82 22.97
C LYS A 241 43.70 -46.31 22.95
N LEU A 242 44.72 -45.45 23.08
CA LEU A 242 44.58 -44.00 23.00
C LEU A 242 44.12 -43.53 21.61
N GLN A 243 44.63 -44.18 20.55
CA GLN A 243 44.18 -43.88 19.19
C GLN A 243 42.69 -44.24 19.00
N HIS A 244 42.26 -45.42 19.44
CA HIS A 244 40.89 -45.88 19.37
C HIS A 244 39.94 -44.92 20.13
N ILE A 245 40.25 -44.65 21.42
CA ILE A 245 39.46 -43.71 22.25
C ILE A 245 39.39 -42.32 21.59
N SER A 246 40.50 -41.84 21.00
CA SER A 246 40.53 -40.56 20.33
C SER A 246 39.64 -40.51 19.09
N ALA A 247 39.62 -41.60 18.30
CA ALA A 247 38.75 -41.72 17.14
C ALA A 247 37.25 -41.76 17.54
N GLU A 248 36.94 -42.56 18.56
CA GLU A 248 35.56 -42.67 19.07
C GLU A 248 35.08 -41.36 19.70
N LEU A 249 35.93 -40.69 20.47
CA LEU A 249 35.62 -39.35 21.03
C LEU A 249 35.32 -38.34 19.96
N LYS A 250 36.10 -38.32 18.87
CA LYS A 250 35.87 -37.43 17.72
C LYS A 250 34.51 -37.71 17.07
N ARG A 251 34.19 -38.99 16.85
CA ARG A 251 32.90 -39.42 16.24
C ARG A 251 31.72 -38.98 17.10
N LYS A 252 31.71 -39.30 18.39
CA LYS A 252 30.60 -38.97 19.30
C LYS A 252 30.48 -37.47 19.55
N SER A 253 31.59 -36.76 19.67
CA SER A 253 31.55 -35.27 19.77
C SER A 253 30.94 -34.62 18.51
N SER A 254 31.26 -35.14 17.34
CA SER A 254 30.66 -34.66 16.07
C SER A 254 29.15 -34.97 15.99
N GLU A 255 28.71 -36.11 16.52
CA GLU A 255 27.31 -36.51 16.62
C GLU A 255 26.54 -35.57 17.54
N VAL A 256 27.07 -35.26 18.73
CA VAL A 256 26.46 -34.28 19.66
C VAL A 256 26.31 -32.91 18.98
N THR A 257 27.36 -32.47 18.29
CA THR A 257 27.31 -31.17 17.59
C THR A 257 26.23 -31.15 16.51
N ARG A 258 26.13 -32.17 15.64
CA ARG A 258 25.13 -32.32 14.61
C ARG A 258 23.71 -32.34 15.19
N ASN A 259 23.47 -33.09 16.27
CA ASN A 259 22.16 -33.15 16.90
C ASN A 259 21.78 -31.83 17.57
N LYS A 260 22.72 -31.08 18.18
CA LYS A 260 22.49 -29.71 18.68
C LYS A 260 22.08 -28.76 17.58
N GLU A 261 22.68 -28.83 16.39
CA GLU A 261 22.27 -28.01 15.23
C GLU A 261 20.86 -28.37 14.73
N ARG A 262 20.52 -29.67 14.70
CA ARG A 262 19.16 -30.13 14.35
C ARG A 262 18.13 -29.59 15.34
N VAL A 263 18.37 -29.64 16.64
CA VAL A 263 17.52 -29.07 17.69
C VAL A 263 17.34 -27.56 17.47
N LYS A 264 18.45 -26.84 17.26
CA LYS A 264 18.39 -25.39 17.01
C LYS A 264 17.55 -25.03 15.77
N LYS A 265 17.67 -25.81 14.69
CA LYS A 265 16.88 -25.62 13.47
C LYS A 265 15.40 -25.94 13.71
N ALA A 266 15.10 -27.02 14.42
CA ALA A 266 13.74 -27.41 14.79
C ALA A 266 13.07 -26.35 15.68
N GLN A 267 13.79 -25.82 16.69
CA GLN A 267 13.30 -24.75 17.55
C GLN A 267 12.94 -23.49 16.76
N LYS A 268 13.82 -23.05 15.87
CA LYS A 268 13.55 -21.88 15.01
C LYS A 268 12.31 -22.09 14.13
N SER A 269 12.11 -23.29 13.59
CA SER A 269 10.92 -23.65 12.82
C SER A 269 9.66 -23.60 13.68
N LEU A 270 9.74 -24.13 14.89
CA LEU A 270 8.67 -24.16 15.88
C LEU A 270 8.25 -22.73 16.29
N ASP A 271 9.22 -21.85 16.57
CA ASP A 271 8.96 -20.46 16.91
C ASP A 271 8.21 -19.72 15.78
N GLN A 272 8.58 -19.98 14.52
CA GLN A 272 7.86 -19.43 13.38
C GLN A 272 6.45 -19.99 13.25
N TRP A 273 6.26 -21.29 13.47
CA TRP A 273 4.95 -21.93 13.45
C TRP A 273 4.01 -21.32 14.49
N TYR A 274 4.46 -21.17 15.74
CA TYR A 274 3.68 -20.55 16.82
C TYR A 274 3.38 -19.07 16.56
N LYS A 275 4.31 -18.34 15.94
CA LYS A 275 4.07 -16.95 15.52
C LYS A 275 2.88 -16.86 14.58
N TYR A 276 2.83 -17.70 13.53
CA TYR A 276 1.69 -17.72 12.60
C TYR A 276 0.40 -18.21 13.28
N GLU A 277 0.48 -19.19 14.15
CA GLU A 277 -0.67 -19.68 14.91
C GLU A 277 -1.28 -18.57 15.77
N SER A 278 -0.46 -17.81 16.48
CA SER A 278 -0.92 -16.66 17.27
C SER A 278 -1.61 -15.61 16.39
N GLN A 279 -1.04 -15.29 15.23
CA GLN A 279 -1.63 -14.34 14.28
C GLN A 279 -2.97 -14.85 13.73
N ILE A 280 -3.08 -16.14 13.41
CA ILE A 280 -4.33 -16.76 12.97
C ILE A 280 -5.40 -16.69 14.06
N GLN A 281 -5.04 -16.97 15.32
CA GLN A 281 -5.96 -16.88 16.44
C GLN A 281 -6.42 -15.45 16.71
N GLU A 282 -5.53 -14.47 16.57
CA GLU A 282 -5.87 -13.06 16.67
C GLU A 282 -6.87 -12.67 15.58
N LYS A 283 -6.60 -13.00 14.33
CA LYS A 283 -7.51 -12.75 13.21
C LYS A 283 -8.87 -13.45 13.34
N ASN A 284 -8.92 -14.67 13.87
CA ASN A 284 -10.21 -15.33 14.14
C ASN A 284 -11.07 -14.59 15.17
N ARG A 285 -10.50 -13.79 16.06
CA ARG A 285 -11.26 -12.98 17.05
C ARG A 285 -11.85 -11.71 16.42
N GLU A 286 -11.35 -11.29 15.27
CA GLU A 286 -11.86 -10.13 14.53
C GLU A 286 -13.11 -10.47 13.70
N ILE A 287 -13.46 -11.75 13.54
CA ILE A 287 -14.66 -12.19 12.80
C ILE A 287 -15.91 -11.77 13.57
N GLU A 288 -16.78 -11.03 12.90
CA GLU A 288 -18.00 -10.49 13.47
C GLU A 288 -19.24 -11.22 12.95
N PRO A 289 -20.33 -11.33 13.74
CA PRO A 289 -21.59 -11.84 13.24
C PRO A 289 -22.18 -10.98 12.11
N ASP A 290 -22.75 -11.59 11.08
CA ASP A 290 -23.31 -10.89 9.92
C ASP A 290 -24.35 -9.84 10.31
N GLY A 291 -25.24 -10.14 11.27
CA GLY A 291 -26.21 -9.16 11.77
C GLY A 291 -25.57 -7.93 12.40
N LYS A 292 -24.37 -8.06 13.00
CA LYS A 292 -23.60 -6.95 13.52
C LYS A 292 -23.02 -6.12 12.38
N LEU A 293 -22.46 -6.75 11.34
CA LEU A 293 -21.93 -6.07 10.15
C LEU A 293 -23.02 -5.27 9.43
N ILE A 294 -24.21 -5.83 9.27
CA ILE A 294 -25.37 -5.13 8.70
C ILE A 294 -25.72 -3.89 9.53
N SER A 295 -25.80 -4.01 10.87
CA SER A 295 -26.09 -2.88 11.76
C SER A 295 -25.00 -1.81 11.72
N MET A 296 -23.73 -2.20 11.61
CA MET A 296 -22.61 -1.28 11.45
C MET A 296 -22.69 -0.54 10.12
N THR A 297 -23.04 -1.24 9.03
CA THR A 297 -23.24 -0.64 7.69
C THR A 297 -24.39 0.37 7.69
N GLU A 298 -25.50 0.05 8.33
CA GLU A 298 -26.65 0.96 8.47
C GLU A 298 -26.27 2.24 9.23
N LYS A 299 -25.52 2.11 10.30
CA LYS A 299 -25.01 3.23 11.10
C LYS A 299 -24.08 4.13 10.28
N GLU A 300 -23.22 3.53 9.51
CA GLU A 300 -22.30 4.26 8.63
C GLU A 300 -23.02 4.95 7.46
N LEU A 301 -24.01 4.30 6.87
CA LEU A 301 -24.91 4.89 5.86
C LEU A 301 -25.56 6.18 6.39
N LEU A 302 -26.10 6.15 7.60
CA LEU A 302 -26.72 7.31 8.25
C LEU A 302 -25.69 8.41 8.56
N ARG A 303 -24.45 8.03 8.90
CA ARG A 303 -23.36 8.99 9.11
C ARG A 303 -23.04 9.75 7.82
N PHE A 304 -22.88 9.07 6.70
CA PHE A 304 -22.66 9.71 5.40
C PHE A 304 -23.84 10.57 4.96
N GLN A 305 -25.08 10.12 5.21
CA GLN A 305 -26.28 10.94 4.96
C GLN A 305 -26.22 12.27 5.74
N LYS A 306 -25.75 12.25 6.97
CA LYS A 306 -25.59 13.45 7.78
C LYS A 306 -24.46 14.36 7.28
N ILE A 307 -23.30 13.81 6.94
CA ILE A 307 -22.14 14.57 6.42
C ILE A 307 -22.55 15.33 5.15
N PHE A 308 -23.18 14.64 4.19
CA PHE A 308 -23.56 15.21 2.91
C PHE A 308 -24.97 15.84 2.88
N LYS A 309 -25.55 16.12 4.04
CA LYS A 309 -26.85 16.82 4.18
C LYS A 309 -27.98 16.21 3.33
N GLY A 310 -28.05 14.89 3.27
CA GLY A 310 -29.04 14.14 2.49
C GLY A 310 -28.68 13.96 1.00
N ASN A 311 -27.53 14.44 0.55
CA ASN A 311 -27.04 14.25 -0.81
C ASN A 311 -26.08 13.04 -0.92
N PHE A 312 -26.31 12.01 -0.12
CA PHE A 312 -25.60 10.74 -0.21
C PHE A 312 -26.48 9.69 -0.91
N TYR A 313 -25.91 8.95 -1.86
CA TYR A 313 -26.57 7.88 -2.63
C TYR A 313 -25.88 6.54 -2.38
N VAL A 314 -26.66 5.47 -2.32
CA VAL A 314 -26.10 4.12 -2.38
C VAL A 314 -25.92 3.73 -3.84
N GLU A 315 -24.70 3.42 -4.23
CA GLU A 315 -24.32 3.04 -5.57
C GLU A 315 -24.54 1.53 -5.77
N LEU A 316 -25.22 1.17 -6.86
CA LEU A 316 -25.51 -0.22 -7.22
C LEU A 316 -24.77 -0.55 -8.52
N GLN A 317 -23.93 -1.57 -8.47
CA GLN A 317 -23.10 -2.08 -9.57
C GLN A 317 -23.16 -3.59 -9.64
N TYR A 318 -23.00 -4.17 -10.84
CA TYR A 318 -22.81 -5.60 -10.97
C TYR A 318 -22.00 -5.97 -12.22
N HIS A 319 -20.80 -6.51 -11.97
CA HIS A 319 -19.83 -6.94 -13.00
C HIS A 319 -19.66 -8.47 -12.99
N GLY A 320 -20.60 -9.20 -12.37
CA GLY A 320 -20.56 -10.66 -12.26
C GLY A 320 -19.67 -11.17 -11.10
N MET A 321 -19.26 -10.31 -10.18
CA MET A 321 -18.48 -10.71 -9.02
C MET A 321 -19.36 -11.23 -7.89
N GLU A 322 -18.90 -12.30 -7.22
CA GLU A 322 -19.60 -12.87 -6.05
C GLU A 322 -19.75 -11.87 -4.91
N ASP A 323 -18.76 -10.99 -4.72
CA ASP A 323 -18.79 -9.95 -3.69
C ASP A 323 -19.90 -8.94 -3.94
N GLU A 324 -20.08 -8.50 -5.19
CA GLU A 324 -21.17 -7.61 -5.57
C GLU A 324 -22.53 -8.29 -5.41
N ALA A 325 -22.65 -9.54 -5.86
CA ALA A 325 -23.87 -10.32 -5.69
C ALA A 325 -24.27 -10.50 -4.21
N TYR A 326 -23.30 -10.47 -3.30
CA TYR A 326 -23.53 -10.52 -1.86
C TYR A 326 -23.90 -9.15 -1.29
N VAL A 327 -23.10 -8.10 -1.56
CA VAL A 327 -23.25 -6.79 -0.89
C VAL A 327 -24.37 -5.93 -1.47
N MET A 328 -24.58 -5.93 -2.80
CA MET A 328 -25.48 -4.98 -3.44
C MET A 328 -26.96 -5.18 -3.05
N PRO A 329 -27.52 -6.39 -2.91
CA PRO A 329 -28.86 -6.59 -2.40
C PRO A 329 -29.04 -6.06 -0.97
N ILE A 330 -28.03 -6.27 -0.09
CA ILE A 330 -28.06 -5.80 1.30
C ILE A 330 -28.04 -4.27 1.33
N LEU A 331 -27.19 -3.63 0.54
CA LEU A 331 -27.09 -2.18 0.46
C LEU A 331 -28.39 -1.57 -0.11
N ALA A 332 -29.00 -2.19 -1.12
CA ALA A 332 -30.29 -1.77 -1.67
C ALA A 332 -31.41 -1.82 -0.63
N GLU A 333 -31.47 -2.88 0.17
CA GLU A 333 -32.44 -3.03 1.27
C GLU A 333 -32.18 -2.00 2.38
N LEU A 334 -30.93 -1.79 2.80
CA LEU A 334 -30.57 -0.76 3.79
C LEU A 334 -30.94 0.64 3.30
N ALA A 335 -30.68 0.96 2.03
CA ALA A 335 -31.07 2.23 1.43
C ALA A 335 -32.57 2.42 1.46
N TYR A 336 -33.35 1.41 1.05
CA TYR A 336 -34.82 1.45 1.05
C TYR A 336 -35.38 1.67 2.48
N ARG A 337 -34.91 0.91 3.45
CA ARG A 337 -35.39 0.99 4.85
C ARG A 337 -35.12 2.36 5.48
N ASN A 338 -34.02 3.02 5.11
CA ASN A 338 -33.60 4.29 5.66
C ASN A 338 -33.97 5.50 4.80
N GLY A 339 -34.75 5.30 3.71
CA GLY A 339 -35.17 6.39 2.81
C GLY A 339 -34.01 7.04 2.05
N VAL A 340 -32.90 6.32 1.86
CA VAL A 340 -31.73 6.78 1.11
C VAL A 340 -31.89 6.42 -0.36
N SER A 341 -31.58 7.36 -1.24
CA SER A 341 -31.67 7.12 -2.68
C SER A 341 -30.56 6.20 -3.17
N VAL A 342 -30.89 5.32 -4.14
CA VAL A 342 -29.93 4.46 -4.84
C VAL A 342 -29.60 5.07 -6.21
N VAL A 343 -28.39 4.79 -6.74
CA VAL A 343 -27.99 5.15 -8.11
C VAL A 343 -27.30 3.99 -8.80
N ALA A 344 -27.61 3.76 -10.07
CA ALA A 344 -26.95 2.73 -10.89
C ALA A 344 -25.71 3.30 -11.57
N THR A 345 -24.58 2.60 -11.47
CA THR A 345 -23.32 2.97 -12.13
C THR A 345 -22.60 1.75 -12.67
N ASN A 346 -21.51 1.94 -13.38
CA ASN A 346 -20.73 0.83 -13.94
C ASN A 346 -19.21 0.92 -13.72
N ASP A 347 -18.73 1.84 -12.91
CA ASP A 347 -17.28 1.95 -12.60
C ASP A 347 -16.41 1.87 -13.88
N VAL A 348 -16.65 2.81 -14.82
CA VAL A 348 -16.16 2.72 -16.19
C VAL A 348 -14.66 2.93 -16.27
N HIS A 349 -13.90 1.88 -16.61
CA HIS A 349 -12.45 1.92 -16.79
C HIS A 349 -12.00 1.70 -18.25
N ILE A 350 -12.93 1.26 -19.11
CA ILE A 350 -12.70 1.00 -20.54
C ILE A 350 -13.90 1.52 -21.33
N ILE A 351 -13.71 1.85 -22.60
CA ILE A 351 -14.83 2.29 -23.47
C ILE A 351 -15.63 1.10 -23.99
N ARG A 352 -14.94 0.02 -24.37
CA ARG A 352 -15.51 -1.20 -24.95
C ARG A 352 -14.96 -2.45 -24.25
N PRO A 353 -15.68 -3.58 -24.25
CA PRO A 353 -15.21 -4.82 -23.64
C PRO A 353 -13.84 -5.30 -24.16
N GLU A 354 -13.51 -5.03 -25.43
CA GLU A 354 -12.25 -5.42 -26.06
C GLU A 354 -11.04 -4.67 -25.47
N ASP A 355 -11.24 -3.47 -24.93
CA ASP A 355 -10.20 -2.64 -24.33
C ASP A 355 -9.68 -3.21 -22.99
N ALA A 356 -10.36 -4.24 -22.44
CA ALA A 356 -9.96 -4.91 -21.22
C ALA A 356 -8.54 -5.53 -21.27
N GLU A 357 -8.07 -5.91 -22.48
CA GLU A 357 -6.71 -6.38 -22.66
C GLU A 357 -5.68 -5.29 -22.35
N GLY A 358 -5.91 -4.07 -22.83
CA GLY A 358 -5.06 -2.92 -22.53
C GLY A 358 -4.99 -2.64 -21.03
N ARG A 359 -6.14 -2.71 -20.34
CA ARG A 359 -6.22 -2.55 -18.88
C ARG A 359 -5.44 -3.63 -18.12
N SER A 360 -5.47 -4.88 -18.59
CA SER A 360 -4.69 -5.99 -18.00
C SER A 360 -3.18 -5.69 -17.98
N TYR A 361 -2.62 -5.10 -19.05
CA TYR A 361 -1.22 -4.67 -19.06
C TYR A 361 -0.94 -3.57 -18.01
N LEU A 362 -1.85 -2.60 -17.85
CA LEU A 362 -1.71 -1.55 -16.82
C LEU A 362 -1.76 -2.14 -15.41
N LYS A 363 -2.68 -3.06 -15.14
CA LYS A 363 -2.76 -3.80 -13.86
C LYS A 363 -1.47 -4.59 -13.61
N SER A 364 -0.93 -5.25 -14.64
CA SER A 364 0.33 -6.00 -14.53
C SER A 364 1.51 -5.10 -14.15
N LEU A 365 1.56 -3.87 -14.66
CA LEU A 365 2.56 -2.86 -14.25
C LEU A 365 2.34 -2.35 -12.81
N ARG A 366 1.08 -2.26 -12.37
CA ARG A 366 0.74 -1.83 -11.01
C ARG A 366 1.17 -2.85 -9.97
N PHE A 367 0.91 -4.14 -10.24
CA PHE A 367 1.16 -5.23 -9.29
C PHE A 367 2.52 -5.92 -9.49
N GLU A 368 3.34 -5.46 -10.46
CA GLU A 368 4.63 -6.08 -10.83
C GLU A 368 4.52 -7.59 -11.13
N LYS A 369 3.35 -8.01 -11.64
CA LYS A 369 3.00 -9.39 -11.93
C LYS A 369 2.00 -9.42 -13.08
N PHE A 370 2.09 -10.43 -13.95
CA PHE A 370 1.09 -10.61 -15.00
C PHE A 370 -0.30 -10.85 -14.40
N GLU A 371 -1.25 -9.99 -14.75
CA GLU A 371 -2.65 -10.07 -14.34
C GLU A 371 -3.50 -10.35 -15.59
N PRO A 372 -4.02 -11.58 -15.75
CA PRO A 372 -4.85 -11.93 -16.89
C PRO A 372 -6.17 -11.17 -16.85
N VAL A 373 -6.77 -10.95 -18.03
CA VAL A 373 -8.11 -10.39 -18.14
C VAL A 373 -9.13 -11.32 -17.52
N THR A 374 -9.96 -10.80 -16.64
CA THR A 374 -11.10 -11.51 -16.04
C THR A 374 -12.40 -11.17 -16.76
N ASP A 375 -13.45 -11.95 -16.56
CA ASP A 375 -14.78 -11.64 -17.09
C ASP A 375 -15.31 -10.32 -16.50
N SER A 376 -15.05 -10.05 -15.22
CA SER A 376 -15.42 -8.78 -14.59
C SER A 376 -14.65 -7.57 -15.15
N ASP A 377 -13.41 -7.71 -15.59
CA ASP A 377 -12.68 -6.63 -16.28
C ASP A 377 -13.38 -6.22 -17.59
N ARG A 378 -13.99 -7.16 -18.30
CA ARG A 378 -14.73 -6.91 -19.55
C ARG A 378 -16.05 -6.19 -19.33
N GLU A 379 -16.57 -6.21 -18.11
CA GLU A 379 -17.82 -5.56 -17.74
C GLU A 379 -17.68 -4.07 -17.37
N LEU A 380 -16.45 -3.55 -17.21
CA LEU A 380 -16.17 -2.16 -16.80
C LEU A 380 -16.25 -1.14 -17.96
N TYR A 381 -17.08 -1.41 -18.96
CA TYR A 381 -17.22 -0.55 -20.14
C TYR A 381 -18.43 0.40 -20.02
N LEU A 382 -18.52 1.38 -20.96
CA LEU A 382 -19.68 2.27 -21.07
C LEU A 382 -20.95 1.45 -21.42
N LYS A 383 -21.84 1.22 -20.46
CA LYS A 383 -23.11 0.53 -20.65
C LYS A 383 -24.26 1.50 -20.90
N SER A 384 -25.16 1.16 -21.80
CA SER A 384 -26.46 1.86 -21.93
C SER A 384 -27.33 1.61 -20.69
N ASP A 385 -28.34 2.49 -20.47
CA ASP A 385 -29.30 2.32 -19.36
C ASP A 385 -30.00 0.95 -19.41
N THR A 386 -30.22 0.40 -20.61
CA THR A 386 -30.82 -0.92 -20.80
C THR A 386 -29.86 -2.06 -20.36
N GLU A 387 -28.62 -2.02 -20.82
CA GLU A 387 -27.60 -3.03 -20.44
C GLU A 387 -27.34 -2.99 -18.93
N LEU A 388 -27.20 -1.79 -18.36
CA LEU A 388 -27.02 -1.59 -16.94
C LEU A 388 -28.21 -2.12 -16.13
N SER A 389 -29.44 -1.81 -16.59
CA SER A 389 -30.67 -2.33 -15.97
C SER A 389 -30.76 -3.84 -16.05
N GLN A 390 -30.46 -4.44 -17.20
CA GLN A 390 -30.48 -5.89 -17.37
C GLN A 390 -29.50 -6.57 -16.42
N LYS A 391 -28.29 -6.03 -16.34
CA LYS A 391 -27.22 -6.58 -15.49
C LYS A 391 -27.58 -6.49 -14.00
N LEU A 392 -28.08 -5.36 -13.56
CA LEU A 392 -28.50 -5.18 -12.16
C LEU A 392 -29.71 -6.03 -11.78
N CYS A 393 -30.65 -6.27 -12.70
CA CYS A 393 -31.81 -7.13 -12.45
C CYS A 393 -31.46 -8.61 -12.22
N GLU A 394 -30.22 -9.03 -12.49
CA GLU A 394 -29.73 -10.37 -12.13
C GLU A 394 -29.69 -10.56 -10.60
N ILE A 395 -29.48 -9.48 -9.82
CA ILE A 395 -29.27 -9.55 -8.37
C ILE A 395 -30.16 -8.60 -7.55
N ILE A 396 -30.78 -7.61 -8.17
CA ILE A 396 -31.58 -6.55 -7.53
C ILE A 396 -33.02 -6.56 -8.09
N PRO A 397 -34.07 -6.37 -7.27
CA PRO A 397 -35.45 -6.25 -7.73
C PRO A 397 -35.64 -5.11 -8.75
N GLU A 398 -36.42 -5.36 -9.81
CA GLU A 398 -36.60 -4.46 -10.95
C GLU A 398 -37.08 -3.04 -10.56
N ASN A 399 -37.95 -2.94 -9.55
CA ASN A 399 -38.46 -1.64 -9.08
C ASN A 399 -37.35 -0.78 -8.46
N ILE A 400 -36.39 -1.37 -7.77
CA ILE A 400 -35.22 -0.67 -7.20
C ILE A 400 -34.28 -0.28 -8.33
N VAL A 401 -34.02 -1.18 -9.29
CA VAL A 401 -33.19 -0.89 -10.47
C VAL A 401 -33.76 0.27 -11.27
N LYS A 402 -35.07 0.31 -11.52
CA LYS A 402 -35.73 1.43 -12.20
C LYS A 402 -35.50 2.75 -11.46
N SER A 403 -35.60 2.76 -10.15
CA SER A 403 -35.32 3.94 -9.33
C SER A 403 -33.83 4.34 -9.42
N ALA A 404 -32.91 3.38 -9.37
CA ALA A 404 -31.48 3.63 -9.46
C ALA A 404 -31.09 4.24 -10.83
N ILE A 405 -31.63 3.74 -11.93
CA ILE A 405 -31.46 4.30 -13.29
C ILE A 405 -32.05 5.72 -13.39
N ALA A 406 -33.26 5.95 -12.84
CA ALA A 406 -33.89 7.27 -12.86
C ALA A 406 -33.05 8.32 -12.10
N ASN A 407 -32.38 7.92 -11.04
CA ASN A 407 -31.52 8.79 -10.22
C ASN A 407 -30.24 9.24 -10.92
N ILE A 408 -29.79 8.55 -12.00
CA ILE A 408 -28.72 9.05 -12.88
C ILE A 408 -29.08 10.43 -13.38
N ARG A 409 -30.30 10.60 -13.88
CA ARG A 409 -30.78 11.88 -14.35
C ARG A 409 -30.84 12.92 -13.25
N VAL A 410 -31.36 12.56 -12.07
CA VAL A 410 -31.47 13.47 -10.92
C VAL A 410 -30.10 14.03 -10.53
N ILE A 411 -29.08 13.19 -10.47
CA ILE A 411 -27.71 13.61 -10.16
C ILE A 411 -27.14 14.48 -11.27
N CYS A 412 -27.28 14.05 -12.54
CA CYS A 412 -26.82 14.82 -13.69
C CYS A 412 -27.47 16.22 -13.74
N ASP A 413 -28.76 16.35 -13.43
CA ASP A 413 -29.48 17.63 -13.47
C ASP A 413 -29.06 18.53 -12.26
N LYS A 414 -28.77 17.98 -11.11
CA LYS A 414 -28.30 18.72 -9.92
C LYS A 414 -26.89 19.29 -10.06
N CYS A 415 -25.98 18.58 -10.74
CA CYS A 415 -24.58 19.01 -10.87
C CYS A 415 -24.43 20.02 -12.03
N ASN A 416 -24.13 21.27 -11.70
CA ASN A 416 -23.97 22.37 -12.66
C ASN A 416 -22.70 23.17 -12.29
N VAL A 417 -21.55 22.60 -12.60
CA VAL A 417 -20.25 23.22 -12.27
C VAL A 417 -19.78 24.05 -13.44
N ASP A 418 -19.70 25.35 -13.24
CA ASP A 418 -19.07 26.28 -14.18
C ASP A 418 -17.81 26.84 -13.51
N ILE A 419 -16.64 26.43 -14.02
CA ILE A 419 -15.35 26.92 -13.52
C ILE A 419 -15.07 28.25 -14.22
N PRO A 420 -15.07 29.38 -13.47
CA PRO A 420 -14.90 30.69 -14.09
C PRO A 420 -13.53 30.78 -14.78
N ARG A 421 -13.55 31.23 -16.05
CA ARG A 421 -12.32 31.60 -16.74
C ARG A 421 -11.98 33.02 -16.35
N VAL A 422 -10.94 33.18 -15.58
CA VAL A 422 -10.48 34.50 -15.13
C VAL A 422 -9.30 34.93 -15.99
N PRO A 423 -9.21 36.19 -16.40
CA PRO A 423 -8.07 36.71 -17.15
C PRO A 423 -6.76 36.42 -16.41
N GLU A 424 -5.74 35.97 -17.14
CA GLU A 424 -4.46 35.52 -16.58
C GLU A 424 -3.82 36.52 -15.60
N ALA A 425 -3.91 37.81 -15.89
CA ALA A 425 -3.35 38.87 -15.05
C ALA A 425 -3.94 38.99 -13.63
N GLN A 426 -5.11 38.38 -13.38
CA GLN A 426 -5.78 38.50 -12.07
C GLN A 426 -5.42 37.37 -11.07
N HIS A 427 -4.65 36.38 -11.49
CA HIS A 427 -4.31 35.20 -10.66
C HIS A 427 -2.86 35.11 -10.20
N TYR A 428 -2.05 36.09 -10.57
CA TYR A 428 -0.70 36.11 -10.03
C TYR A 428 -0.71 36.37 -8.53
N PRO A 429 0.08 35.61 -7.75
CA PRO A 429 0.19 35.85 -6.33
C PRO A 429 0.73 37.27 -6.07
N VAL A 430 0.23 37.88 -5.02
CA VAL A 430 0.67 39.19 -4.58
C VAL A 430 1.95 39.05 -3.77
N PHE A 431 2.96 39.89 -4.03
CA PHE A 431 4.15 39.93 -3.23
C PHE A 431 3.87 40.57 -1.86
N LEU A 432 4.22 39.84 -0.78
CA LEU A 432 4.06 40.28 0.59
C LEU A 432 5.44 40.55 1.20
N ASP A 433 5.50 41.50 2.13
CA ASP A 433 6.72 41.77 2.92
C ASP A 433 6.94 40.67 3.99
N GLU A 434 8.02 40.77 4.76
CA GLU A 434 8.38 39.83 5.84
C GLU A 434 7.32 39.76 6.96
N MET A 435 6.42 40.73 7.06
CA MET A 435 5.30 40.78 8.00
C MET A 435 3.99 40.26 7.37
N GLY A 436 4.03 39.77 6.14
CA GLY A 436 2.84 39.27 5.41
C GLY A 436 1.93 40.42 4.90
N GLN A 437 2.40 41.65 4.82
CA GLN A 437 1.63 42.81 4.36
C GLN A 437 1.86 43.09 2.87
N ARG A 438 0.81 43.54 2.19
CA ARG A 438 0.86 43.90 0.78
C ARG A 438 1.74 45.16 0.59
N VAL A 439 2.66 45.11 -0.37
CA VAL A 439 3.55 46.20 -0.74
C VAL A 439 3.10 46.88 -2.03
N ASP A 440 3.57 48.09 -2.27
CA ASP A 440 3.52 48.74 -3.59
C ASP A 440 4.57 48.07 -4.49
N ALA A 441 4.14 47.00 -5.20
CA ALA A 441 5.03 46.19 -6.00
C ALA A 441 5.72 46.94 -7.14
N PRO A 442 5.06 47.83 -7.90
CA PRO A 442 5.71 48.66 -8.89
C PRO A 442 6.85 49.51 -8.32
N LYS A 443 6.62 50.18 -7.18
CA LYS A 443 7.59 51.00 -6.51
C LYS A 443 8.76 50.19 -5.98
N LEU A 444 8.50 49.09 -5.31
CA LEU A 444 9.51 48.21 -4.78
C LEU A 444 10.37 47.57 -5.89
N LEU A 445 9.75 47.16 -7.00
CA LEU A 445 10.47 46.64 -8.16
C LEU A 445 11.46 47.65 -8.73
N ARG A 446 11.02 48.91 -8.93
CA ARG A 446 11.93 50.00 -9.36
C ARG A 446 13.09 50.17 -8.40
N GLN A 447 12.84 50.27 -7.10
CA GLN A 447 13.88 50.44 -6.08
C GLN A 447 14.91 49.29 -6.13
N LYS A 448 14.43 48.02 -6.17
CA LYS A 448 15.33 46.87 -6.24
C LYS A 448 16.13 46.84 -7.55
N ALA A 449 15.52 47.20 -8.69
CA ALA A 449 16.20 47.27 -10.00
C ALA A 449 17.33 48.35 -10.00
N TYR A 450 17.05 49.55 -9.51
CA TYR A 450 18.06 50.60 -9.40
C TYR A 450 19.20 50.19 -8.45
N CYS A 451 18.90 49.63 -7.30
CA CYS A 451 19.90 49.09 -6.38
C CYS A 451 20.74 47.97 -7.02
N GLY A 452 20.10 47.12 -7.80
CA GLY A 452 20.77 46.03 -8.54
C GLY A 452 21.70 46.55 -9.64
N LEU A 453 21.26 47.57 -10.40
CA LEU A 453 22.06 48.19 -11.43
C LEU A 453 23.34 48.86 -10.84
N LYS A 454 23.21 49.62 -9.74
CA LYS A 454 24.33 50.22 -9.02
C LYS A 454 25.38 49.21 -8.52
N ARG A 455 24.93 48.00 -8.16
CA ARG A 455 25.84 46.94 -7.70
C ARG A 455 26.57 46.23 -8.83
N LYS A 456 25.96 46.18 -10.03
CA LYS A 456 26.47 45.36 -11.16
C LYS A 456 27.31 46.21 -12.14
N VAL A 457 27.12 47.51 -12.21
CA VAL A 457 27.74 48.36 -13.20
C VAL A 457 28.45 49.51 -12.48
N SER A 458 29.76 49.60 -12.67
CA SER A 458 30.62 50.63 -12.04
C SER A 458 30.36 52.07 -12.56
N THR A 459 29.97 52.18 -13.83
CA THR A 459 29.64 53.49 -14.47
C THR A 459 28.29 53.35 -15.16
N ILE A 460 27.26 53.97 -14.61
CA ILE A 460 25.91 53.97 -15.16
C ILE A 460 25.77 55.09 -16.17
N SER A 461 25.64 54.73 -17.43
CA SER A 461 25.34 55.70 -18.51
C SER A 461 23.83 55.92 -18.65
N GLN A 462 23.42 57.01 -19.28
CA GLN A 462 22.02 57.29 -19.56
C GLN A 462 21.35 56.15 -20.34
N LYS A 463 22.08 55.50 -21.26
CA LYS A 463 21.60 54.36 -22.02
C LYS A 463 21.14 53.19 -21.14
N TYR A 464 21.81 52.90 -20.01
CA TYR A 464 21.41 51.87 -19.06
C TYR A 464 20.11 52.26 -18.34
N ILE A 465 20.00 53.56 -17.96
CA ILE A 465 18.82 54.08 -17.29
C ILE A 465 17.61 53.99 -18.22
N ASP A 466 17.73 54.48 -19.46
CA ASP A 466 16.66 54.51 -20.43
C ASP A 466 16.17 53.09 -20.75
N ARG A 467 17.10 52.13 -20.88
CA ARG A 467 16.72 50.73 -21.14
C ARG A 467 16.04 50.11 -19.93
N MET A 468 16.55 50.32 -18.73
CA MET A 468 15.95 49.79 -17.51
C MET A 468 14.54 50.35 -17.28
N GLU A 469 14.35 51.66 -17.50
CA GLU A 469 13.03 52.29 -17.37
C GLU A 469 12.04 51.74 -18.39
N TYR A 470 12.48 51.54 -19.62
CA TYR A 470 11.65 50.89 -20.66
C TYR A 470 11.18 49.51 -20.23
N GLU A 471 12.08 48.62 -19.74
CA GLU A 471 11.74 47.28 -19.28
C GLU A 471 10.83 47.31 -18.04
N LEU A 472 11.10 48.19 -17.07
CA LEU A 472 10.28 48.33 -15.87
C LEU A 472 8.87 48.83 -16.19
N ASN A 473 8.74 49.80 -17.10
CA ASN A 473 7.43 50.26 -17.55
C ASN A 473 6.65 49.13 -18.21
N THR A 474 7.28 48.38 -19.11
CA THR A 474 6.67 47.24 -19.77
C THR A 474 6.16 46.18 -18.76
N ILE A 475 6.99 45.80 -17.77
CA ILE A 475 6.63 44.85 -16.75
C ILE A 475 5.45 45.35 -15.89
N ILE A 476 5.50 46.64 -15.51
CA ILE A 476 4.49 47.25 -14.65
C ILE A 476 3.15 47.40 -15.41
N ASP A 477 3.19 47.89 -16.65
CA ASP A 477 2.00 48.07 -17.49
C ASP A 477 1.29 46.73 -17.81
N MET A 478 2.06 45.64 -17.91
CA MET A 478 1.54 44.30 -18.05
C MET A 478 1.06 43.68 -16.76
N GLY A 479 1.22 44.32 -15.58
CA GLY A 479 0.77 43.81 -14.29
C GLY A 479 1.65 42.72 -13.66
N TYR A 480 2.92 42.57 -14.13
CA TYR A 480 3.83 41.51 -13.66
C TYR A 480 4.78 41.92 -12.55
N ALA A 481 4.59 43.09 -11.91
CA ALA A 481 5.50 43.58 -10.87
C ALA A 481 5.62 42.62 -9.68
N ASP A 482 4.49 42.13 -9.16
CA ASP A 482 4.45 41.12 -8.08
C ASP A 482 5.15 39.85 -8.47
N TYR A 483 4.89 39.33 -9.66
CA TYR A 483 5.50 38.08 -10.16
C TYR A 483 7.03 38.18 -10.22
N ILE A 484 7.55 39.30 -10.78
CA ILE A 484 9.01 39.50 -10.86
C ILE A 484 9.65 39.64 -9.47
N LEU A 485 8.97 40.26 -8.49
CA LEU A 485 9.45 40.34 -7.11
C LEU A 485 9.51 38.95 -6.46
N ILE A 486 8.50 38.11 -6.65
CA ILE A 486 8.47 36.72 -6.15
C ILE A 486 9.61 35.90 -6.76
N VAL A 487 9.81 35.96 -8.08
CA VAL A 487 10.93 35.27 -8.75
C VAL A 487 12.28 35.74 -8.23
N ALA A 488 12.42 37.06 -8.03
CA ALA A 488 13.67 37.65 -7.47
C ALA A 488 13.93 37.13 -6.05
N ASP A 489 12.90 36.95 -5.23
CA ASP A 489 12.99 36.46 -3.88
C ASP A 489 13.43 34.97 -3.87
N TYR A 490 12.81 34.11 -4.68
CA TYR A 490 13.26 32.74 -4.85
C TYR A 490 14.71 32.60 -5.29
N VAL A 491 15.14 33.44 -6.25
CA VAL A 491 16.54 33.43 -6.72
C VAL A 491 17.51 33.87 -5.62
N GLN A 492 17.13 34.88 -4.80
CA GLN A 492 17.97 35.35 -3.70
C GLN A 492 18.07 34.27 -2.61
N GLU A 493 16.95 33.69 -2.22
CA GLU A 493 16.94 32.60 -1.21
C GLU A 493 17.69 31.37 -1.69
N GLY A 494 17.53 30.95 -2.95
CA GLY A 494 18.32 29.90 -3.53
C GLY A 494 19.83 30.14 -3.49
N LYS A 495 20.26 31.41 -3.72
CA LYS A 495 21.67 31.77 -3.60
C LYS A 495 22.16 31.84 -2.15
N ARG A 496 21.28 32.11 -1.19
CA ARG A 496 21.62 32.11 0.24
C ARG A 496 21.83 30.70 0.77
N ILE A 497 21.06 29.72 0.25
CA ILE A 497 21.13 28.32 0.65
C ILE A 497 22.32 27.60 -0.01
N ALA A 498 22.64 27.91 -1.27
CA ALA A 498 23.78 27.35 -2.02
C ALA A 498 25.12 27.86 -1.53
#